data_a92c11ba8f72834d3c357e4b2d629c57
#
_entry.id   a92c11ba8f72834d3c357e4b2d629c57
#
_cell.length_a   1.000
_cell.length_b   1.000
_cell.length_c   1.000
_cell.angle_alpha   90.00
_cell.angle_beta   90.00
_cell.angle_gamma   90.00
#
_symmetry.space_group_name_H-M   'P 1'
#
loop_
_entity.id
_entity.type
_entity.pdbx_description
1 polymer ?
#
loop_
_entity_poly.entity_id
_entity_poly.type
_entity_poly.pdbx_seq_one_letter_code
_entity_poly.pdbx_strand_id
1 'polypeptide(L)'
;MHSIFRLFPAPPRPRASASSSRRGFTLIEILTVVVVIGIASAVILPQMNSRDDQRAASAARELMADLLYAQNRSIAYQTRHYVQFNTATNSWQVMIDSGGSPGAIITHPVNGTPYVVNVGAGAMTKVSLDSVNFDGNTTISFDPVGVPYSWSASGGNAVLASGSVVFKAGTYTMTVAVAPYSGEITTH
;
A
#
# COMPACT_ATOMS: atom_id res chain seq x y z
N MET A 1 76.01 -12.03 -70.71
CA MET A 1 76.10 -12.79 -69.43
C MET A 1 75.36 -12.01 -68.41
N HIS A 2 74.05 -12.37 -68.24
CA HIS A 2 73.11 -11.66 -67.26
C HIS A 2 72.88 -12.58 -66.12
N SER A 3 73.37 -12.19 -64.93
CA SER A 3 73.19 -12.89 -63.67
C SER A 3 71.89 -12.43 -63.05
N ILE A 4 70.90 -13.33 -62.93
CA ILE A 4 69.56 -13.07 -62.28
C ILE A 4 69.70 -13.44 -60.80
N PHE A 5 69.81 -12.41 -59.98
CA PHE A 5 69.73 -12.57 -58.51
C PHE A 5 68.28 -12.76 -58.13
N ARG A 6 67.86 -13.96 -57.71
CA ARG A 6 66.59 -14.25 -57.17
C ARG A 6 66.56 -13.80 -55.69
N LEU A 7 65.71 -12.79 -55.41
CA LEU A 7 65.44 -12.34 -54.06
C LEU A 7 64.44 -13.33 -53.44
N PHE A 8 64.85 -14.03 -52.43
CA PHE A 8 63.93 -14.87 -51.60
C PHE A 8 63.22 -14.00 -50.61
N PRO A 9 61.84 -14.11 -50.46
CA PRO A 9 61.10 -13.40 -49.43
C PRO A 9 61.45 -14.01 -48.07
N ALA A 10 61.64 -13.13 -47.07
CA ALA A 10 61.89 -13.51 -45.67
C ALA A 10 60.71 -14.26 -45.05
N PRO A 11 60.96 -15.25 -44.23
CA PRO A 11 59.86 -16.00 -43.57
C PRO A 11 59.10 -15.13 -42.60
N PRO A 12 57.75 -15.35 -42.45
CA PRO A 12 56.92 -14.58 -41.54
C PRO A 12 57.35 -14.82 -40.09
N ARG A 13 57.47 -13.73 -39.32
CA ARG A 13 57.77 -13.76 -37.89
C ARG A 13 56.62 -14.42 -37.14
N PRO A 14 56.87 -15.33 -36.20
CA PRO A 14 55.83 -15.91 -35.38
C PRO A 14 55.19 -14.81 -34.53
N ARG A 15 53.86 -14.68 -34.63
CA ARG A 15 53.04 -13.85 -33.73
C ARG A 15 53.15 -14.45 -32.32
N ALA A 16 53.68 -13.68 -31.40
CA ALA A 16 53.61 -14.01 -30.00
C ALA A 16 52.14 -14.02 -29.57
N SER A 17 51.60 -15.19 -29.27
CA SER A 17 50.28 -15.32 -28.64
C SER A 17 50.39 -14.76 -27.21
N ALA A 18 49.72 -13.62 -26.99
CA ALA A 18 49.54 -13.11 -25.67
C ALA A 18 48.73 -14.14 -24.84
N SER A 19 49.37 -14.89 -23.98
CA SER A 19 48.68 -15.74 -23.03
C SER A 19 47.97 -14.83 -22.02
N SER A 20 46.67 -14.70 -22.17
CA SER A 20 45.85 -14.08 -21.16
C SER A 20 45.93 -14.98 -19.92
N SER A 21 46.68 -14.57 -18.90
CA SER A 21 46.69 -15.22 -17.60
C SER A 21 45.31 -15.13 -17.00
N ARG A 22 44.54 -16.20 -17.09
CA ARG A 22 43.27 -16.32 -16.34
C ARG A 22 43.62 -16.37 -14.87
N ARG A 23 43.41 -15.26 -14.16
CA ARG A 23 43.55 -15.24 -12.70
C ARG A 23 42.38 -16.06 -12.16
N GLY A 24 42.69 -17.22 -11.60
CA GLY A 24 41.74 -18.02 -10.82
C GLY A 24 41.53 -17.38 -9.46
N PHE A 25 40.32 -17.48 -8.94
CA PHE A 25 40.04 -17.08 -7.55
C PHE A 25 40.77 -17.97 -6.55
N THR A 26 41.29 -17.38 -5.49
CA THR A 26 41.93 -18.15 -4.40
C THR A 26 40.85 -18.72 -3.49
N LEU A 27 41.13 -19.86 -2.84
CA LEU A 27 40.21 -20.48 -1.90
C LEU A 27 39.84 -19.53 -0.75
N ILE A 28 40.82 -18.74 -0.27
CA ILE A 28 40.62 -17.74 0.79
C ILE A 28 39.71 -16.60 0.33
N GLU A 29 39.76 -16.18 -0.93
CA GLU A 29 38.91 -15.13 -1.50
C GLU A 29 37.45 -15.57 -1.53
N ILE A 30 37.17 -16.78 -2.00
CA ILE A 30 35.80 -17.36 -1.97
C ILE A 30 35.31 -17.51 -0.53
N LEU A 31 36.15 -17.98 0.39
CA LEU A 31 35.79 -18.12 1.80
C LEU A 31 35.42 -16.76 2.41
N THR A 32 36.22 -15.73 2.13
CA THR A 32 35.97 -14.37 2.64
C THR A 32 34.65 -13.82 2.10
N VAL A 33 34.37 -14.00 0.80
CA VAL A 33 33.10 -13.56 0.18
C VAL A 33 31.90 -14.25 0.81
N VAL A 34 31.95 -15.56 1.01
CA VAL A 34 30.86 -16.32 1.65
C VAL A 34 30.60 -15.85 3.08
N VAL A 35 31.65 -15.60 3.87
CA VAL A 35 31.55 -15.07 5.23
C VAL A 35 30.91 -13.68 5.23
N VAL A 36 31.37 -12.78 4.35
CA VAL A 36 30.79 -11.42 4.22
C VAL A 36 29.32 -11.46 3.82
N ILE A 37 28.96 -12.30 2.83
CA ILE A 37 27.56 -12.49 2.43
C ILE A 37 26.73 -13.06 3.59
N GLY A 38 27.27 -14.01 4.34
CA GLY A 38 26.61 -14.59 5.51
C GLY A 38 26.27 -13.55 6.57
N ILE A 39 27.25 -12.69 6.94
CA ILE A 39 27.04 -11.60 7.90
C ILE A 39 26.06 -10.57 7.35
N ALA A 40 26.20 -10.15 6.09
CA ALA A 40 25.29 -9.21 5.45
C ALA A 40 23.85 -9.73 5.42
N SER A 41 23.67 -11.02 5.10
CA SER A 41 22.34 -11.66 5.08
C SER A 41 21.69 -11.68 6.46
N ALA A 42 22.44 -11.91 7.53
CA ALA A 42 21.91 -11.95 8.89
C ALA A 42 21.33 -10.59 9.33
N VAL A 43 21.83 -9.48 8.79
CA VAL A 43 21.32 -8.12 9.08
C VAL A 43 20.17 -7.71 8.17
N ILE A 44 20.24 -8.06 6.87
CA ILE A 44 19.28 -7.59 5.86
C ILE A 44 17.96 -8.38 5.93
N LEU A 45 18.01 -9.70 6.13
CA LEU A 45 16.83 -10.56 6.11
C LEU A 45 15.73 -10.17 7.14
N PRO A 46 16.05 -9.81 8.40
CA PRO A 46 15.04 -9.36 9.35
C PRO A 46 14.33 -8.07 8.94
N GLN A 47 15.05 -7.15 8.29
CA GLN A 47 14.50 -5.86 7.87
C GLN A 47 13.52 -5.97 6.70
N MET A 48 13.60 -7.02 5.89
CA MET A 48 12.68 -7.24 4.77
C MET A 48 11.29 -7.71 5.22
N ASN A 49 11.14 -8.20 6.44
CA ASN A 49 9.86 -8.70 6.98
C ASN A 49 9.00 -7.62 7.65
N SER A 50 9.53 -6.44 7.97
CA SER A 50 8.83 -5.38 8.67
C SER A 50 8.31 -4.29 7.71
N ARG A 51 7.42 -4.67 6.78
CA ARG A 51 6.67 -3.69 5.98
C ARG A 51 5.25 -3.48 6.51
N ASP A 52 5.01 -3.92 7.73
CA ASP A 52 3.68 -3.90 8.31
C ASP A 52 3.22 -2.46 8.61
N ASP A 53 4.14 -1.58 9.00
CA ASP A 53 3.94 -0.14 9.11
C ASP A 53 3.47 0.50 7.79
N GLN A 54 4.16 0.18 6.68
CA GLN A 54 3.82 0.69 5.35
C GLN A 54 2.46 0.17 4.87
N ARG A 55 2.11 -1.07 5.18
CA ARG A 55 0.84 -1.68 4.82
C ARG A 55 -0.32 -1.06 5.60
N ALA A 56 -0.16 -0.89 6.92
CA ALA A 56 -1.15 -0.21 7.75
C ALA A 56 -1.34 1.25 7.31
N ALA A 57 -0.24 1.96 7.01
CA ALA A 57 -0.30 3.32 6.48
C ALA A 57 -0.98 3.40 5.10
N SER A 58 -0.83 2.37 4.25
CA SER A 58 -1.53 2.32 2.96
C SER A 58 -3.03 2.18 3.15
N ALA A 59 -3.48 1.31 4.07
CA ALA A 59 -4.90 1.15 4.38
C ALA A 59 -5.50 2.43 4.99
N ALA A 60 -4.77 3.10 5.88
CA ALA A 60 -5.20 4.35 6.47
C ALA A 60 -5.37 5.46 5.41
N ARG A 61 -4.42 5.59 4.48
CA ARG A 61 -4.51 6.57 3.38
C ARG A 61 -5.67 6.28 2.42
N GLU A 62 -5.90 5.00 2.10
CA GLU A 62 -7.05 4.58 1.29
C GLU A 62 -8.35 4.98 1.97
N LEU A 63 -8.50 4.64 3.26
CA LEU A 63 -9.70 5.02 4.02
C LEU A 63 -9.87 6.54 4.10
N MET A 64 -8.79 7.30 4.34
CA MET A 64 -8.86 8.77 4.34
C MET A 64 -9.39 9.31 3.02
N ALA A 65 -8.91 8.79 1.89
CA ALA A 65 -9.37 9.18 0.56
C ALA A 65 -10.87 8.87 0.38
N ASP A 66 -11.31 7.71 0.83
CA ASP A 66 -12.70 7.26 0.71
C ASP A 66 -13.66 8.05 1.60
N LEU A 67 -13.24 8.40 2.83
CA LEU A 67 -14.01 9.26 3.72
C LEU A 67 -14.14 10.67 3.14
N LEU A 68 -13.03 11.26 2.66
CA LEU A 68 -13.06 12.55 1.97
C LEU A 68 -13.90 12.50 0.70
N TYR A 69 -13.85 11.41 -0.06
CA TYR A 69 -14.70 11.23 -1.23
C TYR A 69 -16.18 11.20 -0.85
N ALA A 70 -16.56 10.45 0.19
CA ALA A 70 -17.94 10.39 0.67
C ALA A 70 -18.42 11.76 1.17
N GLN A 71 -17.59 12.49 1.91
CA GLN A 71 -17.88 13.86 2.38
C GLN A 71 -18.09 14.83 1.20
N ASN A 72 -17.12 14.90 0.28
CA ASN A 72 -17.21 15.77 -0.90
C ASN A 72 -18.41 15.41 -1.79
N ARG A 73 -18.72 14.13 -1.92
CA ARG A 73 -19.86 13.66 -2.68
C ARG A 73 -21.18 14.09 -2.02
N SER A 74 -21.25 14.05 -0.69
CA SER A 74 -22.44 14.52 0.04
C SER A 74 -22.70 15.99 -0.22
N ILE A 75 -21.66 16.82 -0.22
CA ILE A 75 -21.73 18.25 -0.53
C ILE A 75 -22.11 18.48 -2.00
N ALA A 76 -21.45 17.80 -2.92
CA ALA A 76 -21.63 17.99 -4.36
C ALA A 76 -23.02 17.60 -4.84
N TYR A 77 -23.57 16.49 -4.32
CA TYR A 77 -24.89 15.98 -4.72
C TYR A 77 -26.03 16.41 -3.78
N GLN A 78 -25.72 17.16 -2.71
CA GLN A 78 -26.68 17.60 -1.70
C GLN A 78 -27.49 16.41 -1.13
N THR A 79 -26.83 15.27 -1.00
CA THR A 79 -27.44 14.02 -0.55
C THR A 79 -26.49 13.33 0.42
N ARG A 80 -27.00 12.86 1.55
CA ARG A 80 -26.19 12.15 2.55
C ARG A 80 -25.55 10.91 1.95
N HIS A 81 -24.28 10.67 2.30
CA HIS A 81 -23.57 9.44 1.97
C HIS A 81 -23.06 8.79 3.24
N TYR A 82 -23.04 7.47 3.23
CA TYR A 82 -22.62 6.62 4.34
C TYR A 82 -21.36 5.86 3.98
N VAL A 83 -20.50 5.67 4.95
CA VAL A 83 -19.41 4.69 4.90
C VAL A 83 -19.66 3.66 5.99
N GLN A 84 -19.99 2.46 5.58
CA GLN A 84 -20.30 1.34 6.44
C GLN A 84 -19.15 0.36 6.49
N PHE A 85 -18.72 0.02 7.69
CA PHE A 85 -17.60 -0.90 7.93
C PHE A 85 -18.10 -2.27 8.38
N ASN A 86 -17.38 -3.30 7.94
CA ASN A 86 -17.61 -4.67 8.37
C ASN A 86 -16.27 -5.30 8.79
N THR A 87 -16.07 -5.44 10.10
CA THR A 87 -14.85 -6.04 10.66
C THR A 87 -14.76 -7.53 10.40
N ALA A 88 -15.90 -8.23 10.25
CA ALA A 88 -15.92 -9.68 9.98
C ALA A 88 -15.44 -10.00 8.54
N THR A 89 -15.79 -9.16 7.58
CA THR A 89 -15.34 -9.30 6.18
C THR A 89 -14.11 -8.45 5.87
N ASN A 90 -13.61 -7.70 6.85
CA ASN A 90 -12.44 -6.84 6.73
C ASN A 90 -12.59 -5.86 5.56
N SER A 91 -13.71 -5.13 5.52
CA SER A 91 -14.09 -4.27 4.39
C SER A 91 -14.88 -3.04 4.81
N TRP A 92 -14.97 -2.06 3.92
CA TRP A 92 -15.92 -0.97 4.00
C TRP A 92 -16.57 -0.71 2.64
N GLN A 93 -17.70 -0.05 2.67
CA GLN A 93 -18.47 0.29 1.48
C GLN A 93 -19.05 1.70 1.56
N VAL A 94 -19.16 2.35 0.41
CA VAL A 94 -19.75 3.69 0.32
C VAL A 94 -21.14 3.60 -0.26
N MET A 95 -22.12 4.19 0.44
CA MET A 95 -23.55 4.06 0.12
C MET A 95 -24.21 5.43 0.04
N ILE A 96 -25.28 5.51 -0.74
CA ILE A 96 -26.13 6.70 -0.83
C ILE A 96 -27.28 6.60 0.18
N ASP A 97 -27.84 7.74 0.57
CA ASP A 97 -29.00 7.81 1.45
C ASP A 97 -30.27 7.21 0.82
N SER A 98 -31.02 6.50 1.64
CA SER A 98 -32.35 5.98 1.31
C SER A 98 -33.31 6.27 2.47
N GLY A 99 -33.78 7.52 2.54
CA GLY A 99 -34.74 7.94 3.55
C GLY A 99 -34.16 8.02 4.98
N GLY A 100 -32.92 8.48 5.13
CA GLY A 100 -32.24 8.63 6.43
C GLY A 100 -31.47 7.39 6.88
N SER A 101 -31.30 6.40 6.00
CA SER A 101 -30.56 5.16 6.25
C SER A 101 -29.64 4.81 5.07
N PRO A 102 -28.60 3.98 5.28
CA PRO A 102 -27.76 3.46 4.21
C PRO A 102 -28.60 2.72 3.15
N GLY A 103 -28.53 3.17 1.91
CA GLY A 103 -29.27 2.62 0.78
C GLY A 103 -28.39 1.77 -0.14
N ALA A 104 -28.38 2.06 -1.44
CA ALA A 104 -27.58 1.33 -2.41
C ALA A 104 -26.09 1.69 -2.30
N ILE A 105 -25.21 0.71 -2.53
CA ILE A 105 -23.77 0.94 -2.70
C ILE A 105 -23.59 1.78 -3.99
N ILE A 106 -22.82 2.85 -3.90
CA ILE A 106 -22.55 3.68 -5.08
C ILE A 106 -21.53 3.02 -6.00
N THR A 107 -21.49 3.47 -7.25
CA THR A 107 -20.47 3.02 -8.20
C THR A 107 -19.15 3.72 -7.97
N HIS A 108 -18.07 2.96 -7.93
CA HIS A 108 -16.72 3.49 -7.79
C HIS A 108 -16.32 4.28 -9.06
N PRO A 109 -15.82 5.53 -8.94
CA PRO A 109 -15.63 6.42 -10.08
C PRO A 109 -14.56 5.96 -11.07
N VAL A 110 -13.61 5.14 -10.63
CA VAL A 110 -12.47 4.71 -11.46
C VAL A 110 -12.75 3.40 -12.20
N ASN A 111 -13.28 2.40 -11.52
CA ASN A 111 -13.42 1.05 -12.08
C ASN A 111 -14.87 0.66 -12.45
N GLY A 112 -15.86 1.50 -12.13
CA GLY A 112 -17.25 1.28 -12.47
C GLY A 112 -17.93 0.11 -11.73
N THR A 113 -17.28 -0.47 -10.73
CA THR A 113 -17.82 -1.54 -9.88
C THR A 113 -18.50 -0.96 -8.62
N PRO A 114 -19.28 -1.74 -7.86
CA PRO A 114 -19.74 -1.30 -6.55
C PRO A 114 -18.59 -0.83 -5.66
N TYR A 115 -18.78 0.29 -4.96
CA TYR A 115 -17.75 0.89 -4.10
C TYR A 115 -17.58 0.09 -2.81
N VAL A 116 -16.85 -1.00 -2.91
CA VAL A 116 -16.47 -1.86 -1.79
C VAL A 116 -14.96 -2.02 -1.78
N VAL A 117 -14.34 -1.70 -0.67
CA VAL A 117 -12.90 -1.86 -0.45
C VAL A 117 -12.67 -3.02 0.52
N ASN A 118 -11.85 -3.98 0.10
CA ASN A 118 -11.47 -5.12 0.92
C ASN A 118 -10.04 -4.93 1.40
N VAL A 119 -9.86 -4.92 2.72
CA VAL A 119 -8.56 -4.87 3.37
C VAL A 119 -7.94 -6.27 3.37
N GLY A 120 -6.62 -6.35 3.31
CA GLY A 120 -5.92 -7.65 3.31
C GLY A 120 -5.50 -8.13 1.92
N ALA A 121 -5.74 -7.35 0.86
CA ALA A 121 -5.31 -7.65 -0.51
C ALA A 121 -4.36 -6.59 -1.06
N GLY A 122 -3.59 -6.93 -2.08
CA GLY A 122 -2.69 -5.99 -2.77
C GLY A 122 -1.69 -5.31 -1.83
N ALA A 123 -1.65 -3.98 -1.85
CA ALA A 123 -0.78 -3.17 -0.99
C ALA A 123 -1.12 -3.29 0.50
N MET A 124 -2.35 -3.68 0.83
CA MET A 124 -2.86 -3.87 2.20
C MET A 124 -2.80 -5.33 2.67
N THR A 125 -2.01 -6.19 2.00
CA THR A 125 -1.84 -7.60 2.40
C THR A 125 -1.43 -7.71 3.86
N LYS A 126 -2.07 -8.61 4.63
CA LYS A 126 -1.89 -8.81 6.08
C LYS A 126 -2.37 -7.65 6.96
N VAL A 127 -3.08 -6.68 6.42
CA VAL A 127 -3.77 -5.67 7.22
C VAL A 127 -5.15 -6.20 7.61
N SER A 128 -5.55 -5.92 8.81
CA SER A 128 -6.91 -6.15 9.31
C SER A 128 -7.52 -4.87 9.84
N LEU A 129 -8.84 -4.78 9.72
CA LEU A 129 -9.66 -3.76 10.36
C LEU A 129 -9.89 -4.21 11.81
N ASP A 130 -9.09 -3.69 12.74
CA ASP A 130 -9.04 -4.16 14.15
C ASP A 130 -10.25 -3.65 14.94
N SER A 131 -10.53 -2.34 14.84
CA SER A 131 -11.70 -1.74 15.48
C SER A 131 -12.26 -0.58 14.68
N VAL A 132 -13.56 -0.39 14.80
CA VAL A 132 -14.31 0.75 14.23
C VAL A 132 -15.23 1.29 15.32
N ASN A 133 -15.15 2.57 15.56
CA ASN A 133 -15.98 3.22 16.58
C ASN A 133 -16.39 4.61 16.09
N PHE A 134 -17.66 4.78 15.81
CA PHE A 134 -18.33 6.05 15.59
C PHE A 134 -19.44 6.17 16.63
N ASP A 135 -19.09 6.64 17.83
CA ASP A 135 -20.00 6.68 18.99
C ASP A 135 -20.70 5.33 19.27
N GLY A 136 -19.92 4.23 19.23
CA GLY A 136 -20.41 2.87 19.43
C GLY A 136 -20.97 2.17 18.19
N ASN A 137 -20.99 2.83 17.03
CA ASN A 137 -21.49 2.28 15.76
C ASN A 137 -20.36 2.02 14.77
N THR A 138 -20.66 1.25 13.71
CA THR A 138 -19.72 0.90 12.64
C THR A 138 -20.02 1.63 11.33
N THR A 139 -20.86 2.68 11.38
CA THR A 139 -21.25 3.44 10.19
C THR A 139 -21.15 4.92 10.47
N ILE A 140 -20.41 5.63 9.63
CA ILE A 140 -20.36 7.08 9.59
C ILE A 140 -21.12 7.59 8.37
N SER A 141 -21.74 8.74 8.47
CA SER A 141 -22.35 9.45 7.34
C SER A 141 -21.95 10.90 7.32
N PHE A 142 -22.00 11.50 6.16
CA PHE A 142 -21.80 12.93 5.94
C PHE A 142 -23.07 13.54 5.38
N ASP A 143 -23.53 14.64 5.97
CA ASP A 143 -24.69 15.36 5.50
C ASP A 143 -24.38 16.25 4.26
N PRO A 144 -25.37 16.91 3.65
CA PRO A 144 -25.14 17.80 2.49
C PRO A 144 -24.23 18.98 2.71
N VAL A 145 -23.89 19.34 3.96
CA VAL A 145 -22.92 20.39 4.28
C VAL A 145 -21.57 19.84 4.73
N GLY A 146 -21.41 18.49 4.75
CA GLY A 146 -20.18 17.82 5.06
C GLY A 146 -19.96 17.49 6.54
N VAL A 147 -20.96 17.72 7.39
CA VAL A 147 -20.89 17.40 8.83
C VAL A 147 -20.98 15.89 9.03
N PRO A 148 -20.09 15.29 9.86
CA PRO A 148 -20.12 13.87 10.12
C PRO A 148 -21.17 13.48 11.16
N TYR A 149 -21.82 12.35 10.91
CA TYR A 149 -22.82 11.74 11.82
C TYR A 149 -22.46 10.26 12.03
N SER A 150 -22.71 9.79 13.24
CA SER A 150 -22.79 8.35 13.53
C SER A 150 -24.17 7.84 13.14
N TRP A 151 -24.25 6.66 12.53
CA TRP A 151 -25.54 6.05 12.16
C TRP A 151 -25.73 4.70 12.85
N SER A 152 -26.94 4.47 13.37
CA SER A 152 -27.38 3.18 13.87
C SER A 152 -28.76 2.80 13.36
N ALA A 153 -29.02 1.50 13.24
CA ALA A 153 -30.32 1.00 12.77
C ALA A 153 -31.48 1.35 13.72
N SER A 154 -31.22 1.55 15.01
CA SER A 154 -32.24 1.87 16.03
C SER A 154 -32.41 3.37 16.30
N GLY A 155 -31.33 4.15 16.10
CA GLY A 155 -31.30 5.58 16.46
C GLY A 155 -31.19 6.53 15.28
N GLY A 156 -30.99 6.02 14.06
CA GLY A 156 -30.77 6.85 12.86
C GLY A 156 -29.44 7.59 12.90
N ASN A 157 -29.40 8.82 12.38
CA ASN A 157 -28.22 9.68 12.33
C ASN A 157 -28.13 10.58 13.57
N ALA A 158 -27.04 10.51 14.32
CA ALA A 158 -26.68 11.40 15.41
C ALA A 158 -25.39 12.14 15.10
N VAL A 159 -25.28 13.41 15.50
CA VAL A 159 -24.03 14.18 15.28
C VAL A 159 -22.87 13.43 15.93
N LEU A 160 -21.78 13.27 15.18
CA LEU A 160 -20.60 12.54 15.63
C LEU A 160 -19.93 13.29 16.81
N ALA A 161 -19.71 12.59 17.91
CA ALA A 161 -18.92 13.08 19.03
C ALA A 161 -17.48 12.59 18.98
N SER A 162 -17.26 11.34 18.49
CA SER A 162 -15.93 10.77 18.26
C SER A 162 -15.97 9.72 17.17
N GLY A 163 -14.96 9.70 16.32
CA GLY A 163 -14.84 8.69 15.27
C GLY A 163 -13.41 8.18 15.15
N SER A 164 -13.25 6.84 15.14
CA SER A 164 -11.96 6.21 14.93
C SER A 164 -12.08 4.86 14.23
N VAL A 165 -11.09 4.58 13.39
CA VAL A 165 -10.90 3.29 12.72
C VAL A 165 -9.46 2.87 12.92
N VAL A 166 -9.22 1.67 13.43
CA VAL A 166 -7.90 1.14 13.71
C VAL A 166 -7.59 0.01 12.74
N PHE A 167 -6.49 0.17 12.02
CA PHE A 167 -5.88 -0.87 11.20
C PHE A 167 -4.74 -1.54 11.94
N LYS A 168 -4.61 -2.84 11.79
CA LYS A 168 -3.54 -3.64 12.37
C LYS A 168 -2.82 -4.45 11.29
N ALA A 169 -1.49 -4.41 11.32
CA ALA A 169 -0.62 -5.23 10.49
C ALA A 169 0.51 -5.80 11.36
N GLY A 170 0.47 -7.10 11.64
CA GLY A 170 1.38 -7.72 12.60
C GLY A 170 1.22 -7.11 14.00
N THR A 171 2.28 -6.48 14.51
CA THR A 171 2.29 -5.75 15.78
C THR A 171 2.02 -4.25 15.64
N TYR A 172 1.98 -3.75 14.41
CA TYR A 172 1.80 -2.33 14.12
C TYR A 172 0.33 -1.96 13.99
N THR A 173 -0.05 -0.83 14.56
CA THR A 173 -1.42 -0.27 14.47
C THR A 173 -1.36 1.14 13.90
N MET A 174 -2.36 1.50 13.10
CA MET A 174 -2.56 2.84 12.57
C MET A 174 -4.01 3.24 12.80
N THR A 175 -4.22 4.41 13.36
CA THR A 175 -5.55 4.95 13.64
C THR A 175 -5.91 6.06 12.66
N VAL A 176 -7.10 5.99 12.08
CA VAL A 176 -7.73 7.09 11.35
C VAL A 176 -8.81 7.67 12.26
N ALA A 177 -8.71 8.95 12.59
CA ALA A 177 -9.67 9.65 13.42
C ALA A 177 -10.45 10.67 12.58
N VAL A 178 -11.75 10.82 12.91
CA VAL A 178 -12.63 11.82 12.31
C VAL A 178 -13.08 12.78 13.40
N ALA A 179 -12.76 14.07 13.23
CA ALA A 179 -13.13 15.10 14.16
C ALA A 179 -14.64 15.40 14.10
N PRO A 180 -15.30 15.65 15.23
CA PRO A 180 -16.69 16.06 15.26
C PRO A 180 -16.89 17.41 14.56
N TYR A 181 -18.09 17.64 14.07
CA TYR A 181 -18.54 18.89 13.40
C TYR A 181 -17.79 19.23 12.09
N SER A 182 -16.46 19.26 12.09
CA SER A 182 -15.66 19.61 10.90
C SER A 182 -15.52 18.44 9.92
N GLY A 183 -15.56 17.21 10.42
CA GLY A 183 -15.24 16.03 9.63
C GLY A 183 -13.76 15.97 9.20
N GLU A 184 -12.86 16.70 9.89
CA GLU A 184 -11.44 16.62 9.62
C GLU A 184 -10.92 15.21 9.89
N ILE A 185 -10.19 14.65 8.92
CA ILE A 185 -9.69 13.27 8.99
C ILE A 185 -8.19 13.32 9.23
N THR A 186 -7.74 12.69 10.29
CA THR A 186 -6.33 12.63 10.71
C THR A 186 -5.86 11.19 10.91
N THR A 187 -4.53 10.97 10.85
CA THR A 187 -3.90 9.66 11.14
C THR A 187 -2.85 9.80 12.24
N HIS A 188 -2.77 8.82 13.10
CA HIS A 188 -1.75 8.72 14.16
C HIS A 188 -1.56 7.26 14.63
#